data_b17723c9219e213e3562a2edc12516d3
#
_entry.id   b17723c9219e213e3562a2edc12516d3
#
_cell.length_a   1.000
_cell.length_b   1.000
_cell.length_c   1.000
_cell.angle_alpha   90.00
_cell.angle_beta   90.00
_cell.angle_gamma   90.00
#
_symmetry.space_group_name_H-M   'P 1'
#
loop_
_entity.id
_entity.type
_entity.pdbx_description
1 polymer ?
#
loop_
_entity_poly.entity_id
_entity_poly.type
_entity_poly.pdbx_seq_one_letter_code
_entity_poly.pdbx_strand_id
1 'polypeptide(L)'
;LEKVKIDIPFDLNTKSEQLLDAYLILKADAMRLPAGHLMAREQFVLGQYDFSVKKETPAAISLCKRADAYVVSGAHFSLAVSKKTGELSSYELDGRECLRSGVRPCFGRANIDNERIAQIPFDFVRTLIGLNAFKNAGKAMIPLEVTATQGKDAVKITVRWLCRYLDQVETTYVVLPSGRVLVTQTCRNIVPMDLPRYGITFQLMSGEDGVTYYGKGPHENYCDRKTGAYLGVYRFKSAEDFIHDYLYPQENGNRCDVRWLEVGSDVKLRVDAVGRAFE
;
A
#
# COMPACT_ATOMS: atom_id res chain seq x y z
N LEU A 1 38.69 -20.68 -1.74
CA LEU A 1 37.48 -20.15 -1.07
C LEU A 1 37.50 -20.68 0.36
N GLU A 2 37.70 -19.80 1.31
CA GLU A 2 37.62 -20.11 2.73
C GLU A 2 36.13 -20.20 3.14
N LYS A 3 35.75 -21.27 3.83
CA LYS A 3 34.42 -21.44 4.39
C LYS A 3 34.51 -21.22 5.88
N VAL A 4 33.73 -20.27 6.39
CA VAL A 4 33.57 -20.01 7.82
C VAL A 4 32.21 -20.50 8.25
N LYS A 5 32.17 -21.39 9.25
CA LYS A 5 30.93 -21.81 9.89
C LYS A 5 30.71 -20.94 11.13
N ILE A 6 29.54 -20.33 11.24
CA ILE A 6 29.13 -19.53 12.38
C ILE A 6 27.87 -20.17 12.95
N ASP A 7 27.93 -20.60 14.22
CA ASP A 7 26.75 -21.09 14.92
C ASP A 7 26.00 -19.89 15.52
N ILE A 8 24.76 -19.67 15.07
CA ILE A 8 23.94 -18.55 15.49
C ILE A 8 22.83 -19.09 16.40
N PRO A 9 22.79 -18.72 17.69
CA PRO A 9 21.72 -19.12 18.57
C PRO A 9 20.45 -18.34 18.28
N PHE A 10 19.52 -18.94 17.54
CA PHE A 10 18.20 -18.36 17.30
C PHE A 10 17.11 -19.41 17.48
N ASP A 11 15.94 -18.97 17.94
CA ASP A 11 14.78 -19.84 18.08
C ASP A 11 13.88 -19.72 16.84
N LEU A 12 13.86 -20.75 16.01
CA LEU A 12 13.00 -20.86 14.82
C LEU A 12 11.52 -21.14 15.17
N ASN A 13 11.20 -21.41 16.43
CA ASN A 13 9.82 -21.74 16.83
C ASN A 13 8.93 -20.52 17.03
N THR A 14 9.46 -19.30 16.86
CA THR A 14 8.65 -18.09 16.94
C THR A 14 7.77 -17.97 15.69
N LYS A 15 6.50 -17.66 15.88
CA LYS A 15 5.53 -17.40 14.79
C LYS A 15 5.70 -16.02 14.15
N SER A 16 6.84 -15.38 14.36
CA SER A 16 7.15 -14.05 13.83
C SER A 16 8.16 -14.14 12.68
N GLU A 17 8.11 -13.21 11.75
CA GLU A 17 9.15 -13.03 10.74
C GLU A 17 10.48 -12.68 11.44
N GLN A 18 11.51 -13.49 11.20
CA GLN A 18 12.86 -13.28 11.71
C GLN A 18 13.80 -12.97 10.56
N LEU A 19 14.67 -12.00 10.77
CA LEU A 19 15.65 -11.57 9.80
C LEU A 19 17.05 -11.75 10.37
N LEU A 20 17.94 -12.36 9.60
CA LEU A 20 19.35 -12.46 9.91
C LEU A 20 20.11 -11.55 8.96
N ASP A 21 20.73 -10.50 9.47
CA ASP A 21 21.61 -9.62 8.72
C ASP A 21 23.08 -10.03 8.92
N ALA A 22 23.79 -10.25 7.82
CA ALA A 22 25.23 -10.51 7.80
C ALA A 22 25.96 -9.32 7.19
N TYR A 23 27.02 -8.88 7.85
CA TYR A 23 27.83 -7.73 7.43
C TYR A 23 29.29 -8.14 7.27
N LEU A 24 29.89 -7.77 6.15
CA LEU A 24 31.33 -7.84 5.93
C LEU A 24 31.93 -6.45 6.11
N ILE A 25 32.79 -6.27 7.13
CA ILE A 25 33.34 -4.97 7.51
C ILE A 25 34.87 -5.03 7.48
N LEU A 26 35.52 -4.00 6.95
CA LEU A 26 36.98 -3.88 6.96
C LEU A 26 37.49 -3.74 8.41
N LYS A 27 38.47 -4.60 8.76
CA LYS A 27 39.16 -4.55 10.08
C LYS A 27 40.20 -3.44 10.16
N ALA A 28 40.81 -3.07 9.05
CA ALA A 28 41.86 -2.07 8.95
C ALA A 28 41.71 -1.27 7.67
N ASP A 29 42.36 -0.11 7.58
CA ASP A 29 42.39 0.71 6.38
C ASP A 29 42.94 -0.09 5.20
N ALA A 30 42.24 -0.11 4.09
CA ALA A 30 42.61 -0.79 2.87
C ALA A 30 42.09 -0.06 1.62
N MET A 31 42.89 0.02 0.56
CA MET A 31 42.48 0.57 -0.75
C MET A 31 41.71 1.90 -0.68
N ARG A 32 42.16 2.86 0.13
CA ARG A 32 41.53 4.16 0.38
C ARG A 32 40.19 4.10 1.15
N LEU A 33 39.81 2.95 1.71
CA LEU A 33 38.65 2.78 2.55
C LEU A 33 39.08 2.65 4.01
N PRO A 34 38.43 3.34 4.94
CA PRO A 34 38.78 3.30 6.36
C PRO A 34 38.35 1.97 7.01
N ALA A 35 39.02 1.63 8.09
CA ALA A 35 38.54 0.58 9.00
C ALA A 35 37.05 0.84 9.40
N GLY A 36 36.26 -0.22 9.51
CA GLY A 36 34.83 -0.11 9.76
C GLY A 36 33.98 0.09 8.50
N HIS A 37 34.60 0.27 7.32
CA HIS A 37 33.84 0.38 6.06
C HIS A 37 33.06 -0.91 5.77
N LEU A 38 31.75 -0.73 5.47
CA LEU A 38 30.87 -1.85 5.09
C LEU A 38 31.16 -2.29 3.65
N MET A 39 31.72 -3.47 3.51
CA MET A 39 32.09 -4.04 2.21
C MET A 39 30.94 -4.78 1.53
N ALA A 40 30.12 -5.49 2.34
CA ALA A 40 28.95 -6.20 1.85
C ALA A 40 27.94 -6.40 2.97
N ARG A 41 26.68 -6.52 2.60
CA ARG A 41 25.58 -6.90 3.47
C ARG A 41 24.72 -7.94 2.78
N GLU A 42 24.26 -8.93 3.53
CA GLU A 42 23.26 -9.90 3.10
C GLU A 42 22.20 -10.06 4.17
N GLN A 43 20.97 -10.30 3.77
CA GLN A 43 19.85 -10.53 4.68
C GLN A 43 19.15 -11.83 4.36
N PHE A 44 18.95 -12.65 5.36
CA PHE A 44 18.22 -13.92 5.25
C PHE A 44 16.91 -13.82 6.02
N VAL A 45 15.82 -14.20 5.37
CA VAL A 45 14.50 -14.30 5.98
C VAL A 45 14.35 -15.71 6.55
N LEU A 46 14.28 -15.84 7.86
CA LEU A 46 14.27 -17.13 8.57
C LEU A 46 12.85 -17.56 8.97
N GLY A 47 11.90 -16.64 9.03
CA GLY A 47 10.51 -16.92 9.37
C GLY A 47 9.57 -16.22 8.40
N GLN A 48 8.28 -16.55 8.44
CA GLN A 48 7.27 -15.92 7.60
C GLN A 48 6.49 -14.86 8.37
N TYR A 49 6.16 -13.77 7.69
CA TYR A 49 5.24 -12.77 8.24
C TYR A 49 3.81 -13.32 8.22
N ASP A 50 3.08 -13.10 9.31
CA ASP A 50 1.68 -13.49 9.40
C ASP A 50 0.78 -12.41 8.78
N PHE A 51 0.35 -12.66 7.56
CA PHE A 51 -0.59 -11.80 6.81
C PHE A 51 -2.07 -12.10 7.12
N SER A 52 -2.36 -12.89 8.15
CA SER A 52 -3.73 -13.20 8.50
C SER A 52 -4.43 -12.02 9.20
N VAL A 53 -5.73 -11.92 9.00
CA VAL A 53 -6.55 -10.98 9.76
C VAL A 53 -6.68 -11.47 11.19
N LYS A 54 -6.20 -10.66 12.13
CA LYS A 54 -6.34 -10.98 13.56
C LYS A 54 -7.81 -10.98 13.95
N LYS A 55 -8.23 -12.03 14.67
CA LYS A 55 -9.58 -12.10 15.24
C LYS A 55 -9.81 -10.95 16.20
N GLU A 56 -11.01 -10.43 16.18
CA GLU A 56 -11.45 -9.35 17.08
C GLU A 56 -12.43 -9.85 18.13
N THR A 57 -12.49 -9.14 19.23
CA THR A 57 -13.53 -9.36 20.24
C THR A 57 -14.86 -8.83 19.68
N PRO A 58 -15.94 -9.61 19.77
CA PRO A 58 -17.25 -9.15 19.35
C PRO A 58 -17.66 -7.88 20.12
N ALA A 59 -18.10 -6.86 19.40
CA ALA A 59 -18.62 -5.63 19.96
C ALA A 59 -19.77 -5.11 19.09
N ALA A 60 -20.54 -4.15 19.61
CA ALA A 60 -21.67 -3.58 18.89
C ALA A 60 -21.21 -2.78 17.66
N ILE A 61 -21.79 -3.10 16.51
CA ILE A 61 -21.61 -2.37 15.26
C ILE A 61 -22.99 -2.16 14.62
N SER A 62 -23.23 -1.01 14.04
CA SER A 62 -24.51 -0.65 13.44
C SER A 62 -24.36 -0.12 12.03
N LEU A 63 -25.32 -0.43 11.17
CA LEU A 63 -25.44 0.08 9.81
C LEU A 63 -26.65 0.99 9.69
N CYS A 64 -26.43 2.25 9.37
CA CYS A 64 -27.47 3.22 9.01
C CYS A 64 -27.49 3.41 7.48
N LYS A 65 -28.66 3.19 6.87
CA LYS A 65 -28.87 3.37 5.43
C LYS A 65 -29.46 4.75 5.17
N ARG A 66 -28.62 5.75 4.87
CA ARG A 66 -29.05 7.10 4.48
C ARG A 66 -29.36 7.16 2.98
N ALA A 67 -29.98 8.25 2.53
CA ALA A 67 -30.29 8.45 1.12
C ALA A 67 -29.03 8.47 0.25
N ASP A 68 -27.99 9.14 0.70
CA ASP A 68 -26.73 9.43 -0.01
C ASP A 68 -25.55 8.53 0.38
N ALA A 69 -25.63 7.82 1.52
CA ALA A 69 -24.53 7.02 2.04
C ALA A 69 -24.99 5.81 2.88
N TYR A 70 -24.08 4.86 3.03
CA TYR A 70 -24.11 3.85 4.08
C TYR A 70 -23.17 4.30 5.20
N VAL A 71 -23.71 4.46 6.42
CA VAL A 71 -22.93 4.86 7.60
C VAL A 71 -22.82 3.67 8.53
N VAL A 72 -21.59 3.35 8.92
CA VAL A 72 -21.31 2.29 9.89
C VAL A 72 -20.69 2.91 11.11
N SER A 73 -21.22 2.58 12.29
CA SER A 73 -20.76 3.14 13.55
C SER A 73 -20.52 2.05 14.59
N GLY A 74 -19.47 2.23 15.38
CA GLY A 74 -19.13 1.49 16.58
C GLY A 74 -18.90 2.42 17.76
N ALA A 75 -18.27 1.91 18.84
CA ALA A 75 -18.08 2.69 20.08
C ALA A 75 -17.17 3.91 19.88
N HIS A 76 -16.13 3.79 19.04
CA HIS A 76 -15.06 4.78 18.88
C HIS A 76 -14.87 5.23 17.43
N PHE A 77 -15.72 4.79 16.51
CA PHE A 77 -15.59 5.13 15.09
C PHE A 77 -16.95 5.37 14.44
N SER A 78 -16.91 6.15 13.38
CA SER A 78 -17.96 6.28 12.38
C SER A 78 -17.34 6.36 11.00
N LEU A 79 -17.89 5.66 10.04
CA LEU A 79 -17.44 5.74 8.65
C LEU A 79 -18.63 5.80 7.69
N ALA A 80 -18.39 6.40 6.53
CA ALA A 80 -19.43 6.54 5.52
C ALA A 80 -18.91 6.13 4.14
N VAL A 81 -19.68 5.30 3.42
CA VAL A 81 -19.46 5.02 2.00
C VAL A 81 -20.54 5.73 1.20
N SER A 82 -20.12 6.64 0.35
CA SER A 82 -21.00 7.44 -0.50
C SER A 82 -21.64 6.58 -1.60
N LYS A 83 -22.95 6.63 -1.74
CA LYS A 83 -23.68 5.97 -2.83
C LYS A 83 -23.45 6.67 -4.17
N LYS A 84 -23.16 7.97 -4.13
CA LYS A 84 -22.94 8.79 -5.33
C LYS A 84 -21.55 8.55 -5.92
N THR A 85 -20.51 8.45 -5.08
CA THR A 85 -19.11 8.31 -5.54
C THR A 85 -18.55 6.90 -5.35
N GLY A 86 -19.22 6.02 -4.56
CA GLY A 86 -18.72 4.69 -4.23
C GLY A 86 -17.52 4.68 -3.28
N GLU A 87 -17.02 5.83 -2.89
CA GLU A 87 -15.83 5.97 -2.05
C GLU A 87 -16.18 5.81 -0.57
N LEU A 88 -15.24 5.27 0.21
CA LEU A 88 -15.24 5.46 1.66
C LEU A 88 -14.89 6.93 1.90
N SER A 89 -15.92 7.76 2.05
CA SER A 89 -15.82 9.22 1.99
C SER A 89 -15.54 9.89 3.32
N SER A 90 -15.72 9.18 4.43
CA SER A 90 -15.45 9.65 5.78
C SER A 90 -15.01 8.48 6.65
N TYR A 91 -14.06 8.72 7.52
CA TYR A 91 -13.60 7.79 8.53
C TYR A 91 -13.18 8.55 9.79
N GLU A 92 -14.07 8.59 10.76
CA GLU A 92 -13.90 9.27 12.04
C GLU A 92 -13.45 8.29 13.12
N LEU A 93 -12.45 8.68 13.90
CA LEU A 93 -12.02 8.00 15.12
C LEU A 93 -12.15 8.97 16.30
N ASP A 94 -12.89 8.58 17.32
CA ASP A 94 -13.18 9.41 18.51
C ASP A 94 -13.62 10.86 18.15
N GLY A 95 -14.48 10.98 17.11
CA GLY A 95 -15.01 12.25 16.61
C GLY A 95 -14.05 13.09 15.77
N ARG A 96 -12.88 12.55 15.38
CA ARG A 96 -11.93 13.22 14.50
C ARG A 96 -11.93 12.56 13.12
N GLU A 97 -12.17 13.36 12.09
CA GLU A 97 -12.09 12.90 10.70
C GLU A 97 -10.62 12.59 10.31
N CYS A 98 -10.40 11.42 9.77
CA CYS A 98 -9.07 10.96 9.34
C CYS A 98 -8.83 11.20 7.84
N LEU A 99 -9.88 11.26 7.02
CA LEU A 99 -9.78 11.34 5.56
C LEU A 99 -10.05 12.74 5.04
N ARG A 100 -9.14 13.26 4.25
CA ARG A 100 -9.34 14.48 3.44
C ARG A 100 -10.00 14.16 2.11
N SER A 101 -9.67 13.02 1.50
CA SER A 101 -10.38 12.48 0.34
C SER A 101 -10.61 10.99 0.51
N GLY A 102 -11.71 10.51 -0.09
CA GLY A 102 -12.18 9.15 0.06
C GLY A 102 -11.23 8.09 -0.51
N VAL A 103 -11.35 6.88 0.04
CA VAL A 103 -10.66 5.69 -0.45
C VAL A 103 -11.32 5.23 -1.75
N ARG A 104 -10.52 5.11 -2.81
CA ARG A 104 -10.97 4.70 -4.14
C ARG A 104 -9.94 3.85 -4.87
N PRO A 105 -10.36 3.05 -5.87
CA PRO A 105 -9.45 2.32 -6.74
C PRO A 105 -8.47 3.23 -7.47
N CYS A 106 -7.23 2.76 -7.64
CA CYS A 106 -6.17 3.45 -8.36
C CYS A 106 -5.48 2.47 -9.31
N PHE A 107 -5.58 2.75 -10.62
CA PHE A 107 -5.02 1.91 -11.68
C PHE A 107 -3.96 2.61 -12.52
N GLY A 108 -3.76 3.90 -12.29
CA GLY A 108 -2.80 4.72 -13.01
C GLY A 108 -1.71 5.29 -12.11
N ARG A 109 -0.57 5.56 -12.71
CA ARG A 109 0.57 6.26 -12.11
C ARG A 109 1.29 7.12 -13.15
N ALA A 110 2.27 7.90 -12.74
CA ALA A 110 3.20 8.54 -13.67
C ALA A 110 4.00 7.47 -14.44
N ASN A 111 4.45 7.80 -15.63
CA ASN A 111 5.24 6.88 -16.43
C ASN A 111 6.65 6.74 -15.85
N ILE A 112 7.21 5.56 -15.96
CA ILE A 112 8.64 5.28 -15.73
C ILE A 112 9.43 5.43 -17.03
N ASP A 113 10.77 5.45 -16.95
CA ASP A 113 11.65 5.62 -18.12
C ASP A 113 11.42 4.56 -19.20
N ASN A 114 11.21 3.30 -18.83
CA ASN A 114 10.95 2.21 -19.77
C ASN A 114 9.68 2.44 -20.62
N GLU A 115 8.68 3.09 -20.03
CA GLU A 115 7.44 3.44 -20.72
C GLU A 115 7.59 4.66 -21.64
N ARG A 116 8.64 5.47 -21.42
CA ARG A 116 8.97 6.63 -22.25
C ARG A 116 9.74 6.28 -23.50
N ILE A 117 10.51 5.21 -23.51
CA ILE A 117 11.30 4.74 -24.68
C ILE A 117 10.37 4.38 -25.84
N ALA A 118 9.14 3.99 -25.59
CA ALA A 118 8.09 4.00 -26.59
C ALA A 118 7.65 5.44 -26.97
N GLN A 119 8.59 6.37 -27.08
CA GLN A 119 8.35 7.80 -27.33
C GLN A 119 7.82 8.04 -28.73
N ILE A 120 6.57 7.77 -28.88
CA ILE A 120 5.78 8.46 -29.89
C ILE A 120 5.60 9.89 -29.32
N PRO A 121 6.08 10.94 -30.01
CA PRO A 121 6.25 12.27 -29.43
C PRO A 121 4.95 13.00 -29.07
N PHE A 122 3.79 12.40 -29.32
CA PHE A 122 2.50 13.03 -29.10
C PHE A 122 1.64 12.24 -28.13
N ASP A 123 1.31 12.82 -26.98
CA ASP A 123 0.36 12.26 -26.01
C ASP A 123 -0.98 11.83 -26.66
N PHE A 124 -1.38 12.53 -27.72
CA PHE A 124 -2.56 12.18 -28.52
C PHE A 124 -2.43 10.78 -29.15
N VAL A 125 -1.31 10.49 -29.81
CA VAL A 125 -1.07 9.19 -30.45
C VAL A 125 -0.95 8.08 -29.39
N ARG A 126 -0.28 8.35 -28.26
CA ARG A 126 -0.20 7.42 -27.13
C ARG A 126 -1.59 7.10 -26.58
N THR A 127 -2.46 8.10 -26.49
CA THR A 127 -3.85 7.91 -26.05
C THR A 127 -4.64 7.11 -27.08
N LEU A 128 -4.44 7.37 -28.36
CA LEU A 128 -5.13 6.68 -29.45
C LEU A 128 -4.77 5.18 -29.51
N ILE A 129 -3.50 4.84 -29.32
CA ILE A 129 -3.04 3.44 -29.28
C ILE A 129 -3.16 2.80 -27.89
N GLY A 130 -3.74 3.51 -26.91
CA GLY A 130 -4.07 2.97 -25.60
C GLY A 130 -2.94 2.99 -24.56
N LEU A 131 -1.74 3.48 -24.86
CA LEU A 131 -0.62 3.53 -23.92
C LEU A 131 -0.89 4.38 -22.66
N ASN A 132 -1.87 5.30 -22.73
CA ASN A 132 -2.34 6.10 -21.60
C ASN A 132 -3.69 5.60 -21.06
N ALA A 133 -4.12 4.39 -21.43
CA ALA A 133 -5.46 3.87 -21.10
C ALA A 133 -5.79 3.96 -19.61
N PHE A 134 -4.83 3.64 -18.75
CA PHE A 134 -5.04 3.57 -17.29
C PHE A 134 -4.70 4.88 -16.55
N LYS A 135 -4.07 5.87 -17.20
CA LYS A 135 -3.58 7.10 -16.54
C LYS A 135 -4.66 7.79 -15.67
N ASN A 136 -5.89 7.80 -16.15
CA ASN A 136 -7.04 8.39 -15.45
C ASN A 136 -8.15 7.37 -15.13
N ALA A 137 -7.90 6.09 -15.29
CA ALA A 137 -8.94 5.07 -15.14
C ALA A 137 -9.64 5.14 -13.78
N GLY A 138 -8.88 5.23 -12.68
CA GLY A 138 -9.45 5.34 -11.33
C GLY A 138 -10.22 6.65 -11.07
N LYS A 139 -9.87 7.75 -11.77
CA LYS A 139 -10.56 9.04 -11.61
C LYS A 139 -11.89 9.10 -12.36
N ALA A 140 -12.01 8.34 -13.45
CA ALA A 140 -13.19 8.32 -14.33
C ALA A 140 -14.16 7.17 -14.02
N MET A 141 -13.99 6.50 -12.88
CA MET A 141 -14.87 5.41 -12.48
C MET A 141 -16.22 5.95 -11.98
N ILE A 142 -17.28 5.22 -12.35
CA ILE A 142 -18.65 5.54 -11.94
C ILE A 142 -19.19 4.33 -11.16
N PRO A 143 -19.72 4.51 -9.93
CA PRO A 143 -20.35 3.43 -9.22
C PRO A 143 -21.66 3.04 -9.92
N LEU A 144 -21.77 1.77 -10.31
CA LEU A 144 -23.00 1.20 -10.87
C LEU A 144 -23.97 0.78 -9.79
N GLU A 145 -23.42 0.26 -8.71
CA GLU A 145 -24.20 -0.26 -7.60
C GLU A 145 -23.40 -0.16 -6.31
N VAL A 146 -24.08 0.28 -5.24
CA VAL A 146 -23.53 0.28 -3.89
C VAL A 146 -24.51 -0.43 -2.99
N THR A 147 -24.10 -1.54 -2.39
CA THR A 147 -24.94 -2.37 -1.51
C THR A 147 -24.30 -2.50 -0.13
N ALA A 148 -25.12 -2.70 0.90
CA ALA A 148 -24.63 -2.94 2.24
C ALA A 148 -25.47 -3.99 2.95
N THR A 149 -24.79 -4.89 3.65
CA THR A 149 -25.38 -5.93 4.49
C THR A 149 -24.73 -5.92 5.87
N GLN A 150 -25.58 -6.01 6.89
CA GLN A 150 -25.11 -6.15 8.27
C GLN A 150 -25.14 -7.63 8.65
N GLY A 151 -23.97 -8.15 8.97
CA GLY A 151 -23.79 -9.48 9.58
C GLY A 151 -23.81 -9.39 11.11
N LYS A 152 -23.54 -10.51 11.78
CA LYS A 152 -23.46 -10.58 13.25
C LYS A 152 -22.25 -9.81 13.79
N ASP A 153 -21.10 -9.97 13.15
CA ASP A 153 -19.81 -9.49 13.66
C ASP A 153 -19.12 -8.52 12.69
N ALA A 154 -19.80 -8.08 11.61
CA ALA A 154 -19.25 -7.14 10.63
C ALA A 154 -20.34 -6.53 9.76
N VAL A 155 -20.04 -5.39 9.17
CA VAL A 155 -20.82 -4.80 8.08
C VAL A 155 -20.04 -4.90 6.78
N LYS A 156 -20.65 -5.49 5.76
CA LYS A 156 -20.08 -5.58 4.41
C LYS A 156 -20.72 -4.54 3.50
N ILE A 157 -19.93 -3.71 2.85
CA ILE A 157 -20.36 -2.78 1.81
C ILE A 157 -19.62 -3.13 0.53
N THR A 158 -20.37 -3.30 -0.56
CA THR A 158 -19.82 -3.67 -1.87
C THR A 158 -20.18 -2.60 -2.88
N VAL A 159 -19.17 -2.16 -3.63
CA VAL A 159 -19.29 -1.18 -4.71
C VAL A 159 -18.86 -1.82 -6.01
N ARG A 160 -19.76 -1.85 -7.00
CA ARG A 160 -19.48 -2.27 -8.37
C ARG A 160 -19.26 -1.04 -9.23
N TRP A 161 -18.19 -1.04 -10.01
CA TRP A 161 -17.76 0.12 -10.77
C TRP A 161 -17.86 -0.10 -12.27
N LEU A 162 -18.23 0.94 -13.00
CA LEU A 162 -17.99 1.05 -14.43
C LEU A 162 -16.61 1.67 -14.64
N CYS A 163 -15.74 0.97 -15.35
CA CYS A 163 -14.43 1.46 -15.77
C CYS A 163 -14.22 1.19 -17.26
N ARG A 164 -13.62 2.14 -17.97
CA ARG A 164 -13.52 2.08 -19.45
C ARG A 164 -12.70 0.89 -19.96
N TYR A 165 -11.64 0.51 -19.23
CA TYR A 165 -10.66 -0.49 -19.68
C TYR A 165 -10.62 -1.73 -18.80
N LEU A 166 -11.42 -1.74 -17.76
CA LEU A 166 -11.50 -2.83 -16.80
C LEU A 166 -12.94 -3.30 -16.67
N ASP A 167 -13.12 -4.59 -16.57
CA ASP A 167 -14.42 -5.22 -16.33
C ASP A 167 -14.48 -5.79 -14.91
N GLN A 168 -15.69 -5.98 -14.41
CA GLN A 168 -15.95 -6.56 -13.09
C GLN A 168 -15.15 -5.90 -11.96
N VAL A 169 -15.01 -4.56 -12.03
CA VAL A 169 -14.34 -3.84 -10.96
C VAL A 169 -15.26 -3.76 -9.75
N GLU A 170 -14.82 -4.36 -8.66
CA GLU A 170 -15.55 -4.39 -7.41
C GLU A 170 -14.63 -4.04 -6.24
N THR A 171 -15.12 -3.18 -5.34
CA THR A 171 -14.47 -2.89 -4.06
C THR A 171 -15.40 -3.34 -2.95
N THR A 172 -14.91 -4.15 -2.04
CA THR A 172 -15.61 -4.59 -0.84
C THR A 172 -14.92 -4.00 0.39
N TYR A 173 -15.71 -3.34 1.24
CA TYR A 173 -15.32 -2.89 2.56
C TYR A 173 -16.00 -3.79 3.60
N VAL A 174 -15.21 -4.53 4.38
CA VAL A 174 -15.72 -5.28 5.55
C VAL A 174 -15.29 -4.53 6.79
N VAL A 175 -16.25 -3.91 7.45
CA VAL A 175 -16.05 -3.09 8.65
C VAL A 175 -16.23 -3.99 9.87
N LEU A 176 -15.21 -4.03 10.71
CA LEU A 176 -15.18 -4.81 11.93
C LEU A 176 -15.55 -3.95 13.15
N PRO A 177 -15.95 -4.55 14.28
CA PRO A 177 -16.39 -3.82 15.48
C PRO A 177 -15.36 -2.87 16.08
N SER A 178 -14.05 -3.10 15.84
CA SER A 178 -12.96 -2.20 16.25
C SER A 178 -12.86 -0.93 15.40
N GLY A 179 -13.59 -0.83 14.28
CA GLY A 179 -13.41 0.19 13.26
C GLY A 179 -12.43 -0.22 12.16
N ARG A 180 -11.70 -1.33 12.30
CA ARG A 180 -10.85 -1.84 11.22
C ARG A 180 -11.67 -2.11 9.97
N VAL A 181 -11.15 -1.70 8.82
CA VAL A 181 -11.79 -1.90 7.51
C VAL A 181 -10.90 -2.80 6.67
N LEU A 182 -11.44 -3.97 6.29
CA LEU A 182 -10.77 -4.83 5.31
C LEU A 182 -11.23 -4.39 3.92
N VAL A 183 -10.31 -3.93 3.11
CA VAL A 183 -10.59 -3.47 1.75
C VAL A 183 -10.12 -4.56 0.77
N THR A 184 -11.06 -5.09 0.01
CA THR A 184 -10.77 -6.04 -1.07
C THR A 184 -11.18 -5.40 -2.38
N GLN A 185 -10.30 -5.45 -3.37
CA GLN A 185 -10.57 -4.97 -4.71
C GLN A 185 -10.36 -6.09 -5.71
N THR A 186 -11.26 -6.22 -6.66
CA THR A 186 -11.16 -7.16 -7.78
C THR A 186 -11.40 -6.43 -9.10
N CYS A 187 -10.73 -6.87 -10.16
CA CYS A 187 -11.01 -6.41 -11.52
C CYS A 187 -10.55 -7.44 -12.53
N ARG A 188 -11.05 -7.32 -13.76
CA ARG A 188 -10.57 -8.04 -14.93
C ARG A 188 -10.08 -7.05 -15.98
N ASN A 189 -8.82 -7.18 -16.39
CA ASN A 189 -8.29 -6.39 -17.50
C ASN A 189 -8.89 -6.92 -18.83
N ILE A 190 -9.42 -6.02 -19.66
CA ILE A 190 -10.05 -6.34 -20.94
C ILE A 190 -9.29 -5.80 -22.15
N VAL A 191 -8.13 -5.18 -21.91
CA VAL A 191 -7.25 -4.66 -22.96
C VAL A 191 -5.92 -5.40 -22.95
N PRO A 192 -5.26 -5.58 -24.10
CA PRO A 192 -4.00 -6.31 -24.22
C PRO A 192 -2.79 -5.47 -23.76
N MET A 193 -2.92 -4.84 -22.61
CA MET A 193 -1.87 -4.01 -22.01
C MET A 193 -1.78 -4.29 -20.53
N ASP A 194 -0.55 -4.25 -20.00
CA ASP A 194 -0.32 -4.42 -18.58
C ASP A 194 -0.90 -3.27 -17.78
N LEU A 195 -1.44 -3.62 -16.62
CA LEU A 195 -1.97 -2.65 -15.67
C LEU A 195 -0.81 -1.99 -14.92
N PRO A 196 -0.56 -0.67 -15.08
CA PRO A 196 0.62 -0.02 -14.50
C PRO A 196 0.57 0.06 -12.97
N ARG A 197 -0.64 0.04 -12.40
CA ARG A 197 -0.88 0.01 -10.95
C ARG A 197 -2.18 -0.73 -10.66
N TYR A 198 -2.18 -1.50 -9.59
CA TYR A 198 -3.36 -2.12 -9.03
C TYR A 198 -3.41 -1.86 -7.53
N GLY A 199 -4.21 -0.90 -7.13
CA GLY A 199 -4.23 -0.47 -5.73
C GLY A 199 -5.39 0.46 -5.39
N ILE A 200 -5.25 1.12 -4.26
CA ILE A 200 -6.18 2.13 -3.75
C ILE A 200 -5.41 3.42 -3.47
N THR A 201 -6.11 4.54 -3.50
CA THR A 201 -5.60 5.85 -3.11
C THR A 201 -6.58 6.56 -2.19
N PHE A 202 -6.06 7.34 -1.27
CA PHE A 202 -6.81 8.21 -0.36
C PHE A 202 -5.90 9.34 0.14
N GLN A 203 -6.49 10.38 0.73
CA GLN A 203 -5.73 11.45 1.38
C GLN A 203 -6.12 11.55 2.85
N LEU A 204 -5.15 11.75 3.70
CA LEU A 204 -5.36 11.97 5.13
C LEU A 204 -5.56 13.46 5.45
N MET A 205 -6.23 13.74 6.58
CA MET A 205 -6.41 15.11 7.07
C MET A 205 -5.09 15.74 7.51
N SER A 206 -4.19 14.98 8.12
CA SER A 206 -2.84 15.42 8.46
C SER A 206 -1.87 15.05 7.35
N GLY A 207 -1.19 16.03 6.75
CA GLY A 207 -0.34 15.83 5.57
C GLY A 207 1.16 15.93 5.80
N GLU A 208 1.61 16.43 6.96
CA GLU A 208 3.03 16.69 7.23
C GLU A 208 3.65 15.69 8.22
N ASP A 209 2.86 14.73 8.65
CA ASP A 209 3.28 13.79 9.69
C ASP A 209 4.07 12.63 9.11
N GLY A 210 5.04 12.18 9.91
CA GLY A 210 5.97 11.14 9.50
C GLY A 210 5.33 9.84 9.06
N VAL A 211 6.07 9.11 8.25
CA VAL A 211 5.68 7.79 7.74
C VAL A 211 6.59 6.76 8.37
N THR A 212 6.00 5.69 8.93
CA THR A 212 6.73 4.51 9.38
C THR A 212 6.20 3.31 8.63
N TYR A 213 7.08 2.49 8.08
CA TYR A 213 6.66 1.26 7.42
C TYR A 213 7.62 0.09 7.71
N TYR A 214 7.10 -1.13 7.62
CA TYR A 214 7.87 -2.35 7.60
C TYR A 214 7.81 -2.97 6.21
N GLY A 215 8.93 -2.94 5.52
CA GLY A 215 9.06 -3.37 4.14
C GLY A 215 10.50 -3.27 3.65
N LYS A 216 10.72 -3.34 2.35
CA LYS A 216 12.05 -3.13 1.76
C LYS A 216 12.41 -1.64 1.68
N GLY A 217 13.65 -1.34 2.07
CA GLY A 217 14.18 0.02 2.12
C GLY A 217 15.68 0.08 2.44
N PRO A 218 16.17 1.26 2.90
CA PRO A 218 15.48 2.56 3.03
C PRO A 218 15.21 3.25 1.70
N HIS A 219 15.95 2.90 0.65
CA HIS A 219 15.87 3.53 -0.66
C HIS A 219 14.65 3.08 -1.45
N GLU A 220 14.28 3.88 -2.44
CA GLU A 220 13.35 3.50 -3.47
C GLU A 220 13.68 2.15 -4.08
N ASN A 221 12.68 1.33 -4.27
CA ASN A 221 12.84 0.02 -4.89
C ASN A 221 11.56 -0.41 -5.61
N TYR A 222 11.71 -1.22 -6.67
CA TYR A 222 10.65 -1.72 -7.52
C TYR A 222 10.79 -3.23 -7.67
N CYS A 223 9.79 -3.93 -8.17
CA CYS A 223 9.79 -5.39 -8.31
C CYS A 223 10.99 -5.94 -9.09
N ASP A 224 11.48 -5.18 -10.07
CA ASP A 224 12.67 -5.49 -10.90
C ASP A 224 13.97 -4.90 -10.35
N ARG A 225 13.92 -4.08 -9.29
CA ARG A 225 15.06 -3.36 -8.72
C ARG A 225 14.95 -3.29 -7.19
N LYS A 226 14.96 -4.43 -6.53
CA LYS A 226 14.85 -4.53 -5.06
C LYS A 226 15.91 -5.39 -4.37
N THR A 227 16.91 -5.89 -5.10
CA THR A 227 17.95 -6.76 -4.54
C THR A 227 18.80 -6.04 -3.49
N GLY A 228 19.09 -4.75 -3.70
CA GLY A 228 19.85 -3.92 -2.75
C GLY A 228 19.02 -3.34 -1.60
N ALA A 229 17.72 -3.62 -1.54
CA ALA A 229 16.84 -3.16 -0.48
C ALA A 229 16.57 -4.28 0.53
N TYR A 230 16.64 -3.95 1.81
CA TYR A 230 16.52 -4.91 2.91
C TYR A 230 15.21 -4.70 3.66
N LEU A 231 14.64 -5.79 4.18
CA LEU A 231 13.48 -5.71 5.07
C LEU A 231 13.87 -5.05 6.38
N GLY A 232 13.04 -4.13 6.84
CA GLY A 232 13.27 -3.42 8.09
C GLY A 232 12.13 -2.44 8.39
N VAL A 233 12.15 -1.88 9.59
CA VAL A 233 11.25 -0.81 9.98
C VAL A 233 11.95 0.52 9.69
N TYR A 234 11.39 1.27 8.74
CA TYR A 234 11.93 2.57 8.32
C TYR A 234 11.00 3.69 8.73
N ARG A 235 11.59 4.83 9.12
CA ARG A 235 10.88 6.02 9.57
C ARG A 235 11.35 7.22 8.77
N PHE A 236 10.40 7.97 8.25
CA PHE A 236 10.58 9.20 7.49
C PHE A 236 9.82 10.33 8.16
N LYS A 237 10.37 11.53 8.13
CA LYS A 237 9.74 12.69 8.78
C LYS A 237 8.62 13.28 7.96
N SER A 238 8.71 13.16 6.64
CA SER A 238 7.72 13.71 5.71
C SER A 238 7.58 12.84 4.47
N ALA A 239 6.54 13.08 3.68
CA ALA A 239 6.35 12.46 2.38
C ALA A 239 7.44 12.89 1.37
N GLU A 240 8.07 14.04 1.57
CA GLU A 240 9.16 14.54 0.72
C GLU A 240 10.39 13.64 0.76
N ASP A 241 10.62 12.95 1.89
CA ASP A 241 11.73 12.00 2.04
C ASP A 241 11.60 10.77 1.11
N PHE A 242 10.44 10.58 0.47
CA PHE A 242 10.22 9.54 -0.54
C PHE A 242 10.55 9.98 -1.96
N ILE A 243 10.72 11.29 -2.19
CA ILE A 243 11.01 11.85 -3.50
C ILE A 243 12.46 11.54 -3.86
N HIS A 244 12.65 11.06 -5.08
CA HIS A 244 13.97 10.88 -5.69
C HIS A 244 14.10 11.79 -6.90
N ASP A 245 15.17 12.60 -6.92
CA ASP A 245 15.46 13.55 -7.99
C ASP A 245 16.00 12.83 -9.22
N TYR A 246 15.12 12.40 -10.10
CA TYR A 246 15.49 11.90 -11.41
C TYR A 246 15.75 13.05 -12.38
N LEU A 247 16.70 12.87 -13.29
CA LEU A 247 17.01 13.84 -14.35
C LEU A 247 15.75 14.21 -15.17
N TYR A 248 14.89 13.23 -15.42
CA TYR A 248 13.57 13.44 -15.99
C TYR A 248 12.50 13.05 -14.98
N PRO A 249 11.51 13.92 -14.71
CA PRO A 249 10.42 13.59 -13.79
C PRO A 249 9.69 12.31 -14.20
N GLN A 250 9.57 11.38 -13.26
CA GLN A 250 8.92 10.08 -13.48
C GLN A 250 8.27 9.59 -12.17
N GLU A 251 7.59 8.45 -12.24
CA GLU A 251 7.15 7.74 -11.04
C GLU A 251 8.35 7.44 -10.17
N ASN A 252 8.26 7.74 -8.88
CA ASN A 252 9.33 7.49 -7.92
C ASN A 252 8.78 7.26 -6.51
N GLY A 253 9.68 6.89 -5.61
CA GLY A 253 9.36 6.74 -4.19
C GLY A 253 8.77 5.39 -3.81
N ASN A 254 8.66 4.43 -4.73
CA ASN A 254 8.07 3.12 -4.45
C ASN A 254 8.85 2.33 -3.37
N ARG A 255 8.13 1.54 -2.58
CA ARG A 255 8.66 0.60 -1.60
C ARG A 255 7.98 -0.74 -1.75
N CYS A 256 8.77 -1.79 -2.01
CA CYS A 256 8.26 -3.15 -2.21
C CYS A 256 8.17 -3.93 -0.89
N ASP A 257 7.39 -4.99 -0.96
CA ASP A 257 7.26 -5.99 0.11
C ASP A 257 6.87 -5.34 1.45
N VAL A 258 5.96 -4.37 1.42
CA VAL A 258 5.47 -3.68 2.62
C VAL A 258 4.47 -4.57 3.37
N ARG A 259 4.73 -4.79 4.66
CA ARG A 259 3.86 -5.56 5.56
C ARG A 259 2.83 -4.67 6.20
N TRP A 260 3.26 -3.49 6.61
CA TRP A 260 2.40 -2.46 7.16
C TRP A 260 3.00 -1.06 6.98
N LEU A 261 2.14 -0.08 7.02
CA LEU A 261 2.43 1.34 6.91
C LEU A 261 1.65 2.08 7.98
N GLU A 262 2.29 3.00 8.70
CA GLU A 262 1.67 3.95 9.62
C GLU A 262 1.95 5.37 9.16
N VAL A 263 0.92 6.20 9.11
CA VAL A 263 1.02 7.62 8.75
C VAL A 263 0.28 8.44 9.80
N GLY A 264 0.84 9.58 10.15
CA GLY A 264 0.29 10.53 11.11
C GLY A 264 1.07 10.59 12.42
N SER A 265 0.94 11.70 13.14
CA SER A 265 1.55 11.95 14.45
C SER A 265 0.55 11.72 15.59
N ASP A 266 -0.50 12.54 15.65
CA ASP A 266 -1.48 12.53 16.73
C ASP A 266 -2.54 11.42 16.54
N VAL A 267 -3.05 11.30 15.33
CA VAL A 267 -3.91 10.18 14.92
C VAL A 267 -3.15 9.37 13.88
N LYS A 268 -2.72 8.18 14.27
CA LYS A 268 -2.01 7.26 13.35
C LYS A 268 -3.00 6.39 12.63
N LEU A 269 -3.02 6.52 11.29
CA LEU A 269 -3.65 5.53 10.45
C LEU A 269 -2.64 4.43 10.10
N ARG A 270 -3.02 3.19 10.37
CA ARG A 270 -2.25 2.01 10.01
C ARG A 270 -2.92 1.25 8.89
N VAL A 271 -2.13 0.90 7.88
CA VAL A 271 -2.52 0.00 6.79
C VAL A 271 -1.70 -1.28 6.94
N ASP A 272 -2.38 -2.39 7.12
CA ASP A 272 -1.77 -3.72 7.20
C ASP A 272 -2.01 -4.48 5.89
N ALA A 273 -0.98 -5.16 5.42
CA ALA A 273 -1.09 -6.11 4.33
C ALA A 273 -1.86 -7.36 4.77
N VAL A 274 -2.79 -7.82 3.95
CA VAL A 274 -3.57 -9.04 4.18
C VAL A 274 -3.37 -10.02 3.03
N GLY A 275 -3.03 -11.25 3.35
CA GLY A 275 -2.74 -12.31 2.38
C GLY A 275 -1.33 -12.22 1.78
N ARG A 276 -0.84 -11.03 1.45
CA ARG A 276 0.51 -10.77 0.92
C ARG A 276 0.95 -9.34 1.16
N ALA A 277 2.26 -9.08 1.06
CA ALA A 277 2.82 -7.73 1.07
C ALA A 277 2.29 -6.87 -0.09
N PHE A 278 2.31 -5.54 0.07
CA PHE A 278 1.93 -4.56 -0.95
C PHE A 278 3.11 -3.64 -1.32
N GLU A 279 2.90 -2.79 -2.31
CA GLU A 279 3.83 -1.76 -2.77
C GLU A 279 3.20 -0.37 -2.70
#